data_50d5da6aff198cc5a368571b08716543
#
_entry.id   50d5da6aff198cc5a368571b08716543
#
_cell.length_a   1.000
_cell.length_b   1.000
_cell.length_c   1.000
_cell.angle_alpha   90.00
_cell.angle_beta   90.00
_cell.angle_gamma   90.00
#
_symmetry.space_group_name_H-M   'P 1'
#
loop_
_entity.id
_entity.type
_entity.pdbx_description
1 polymer ?
#
loop_
_entity_poly.entity_id
_entity_poly.type
_entity_poly.pdbx_seq_one_letter_code
_entity_poly.pdbx_strand_id
1 'polypeptide(L)'
;MFVELPASVADPLDRLRLVGHATRSRKQSGMPEDADAAMQALSYAPRTLQKAAAHALASPRVYNLVVSNIPGPRIPMYLRGCRLREAYPVVPLSERHALSIGMTTIGADACFGLYADPETLPDSDLLALDLQAALDELRATMEPWPTPRRPASGSATRFPSSRSPIPTA
;
A
#
# COMPACT_ATOMS: atom_id res chain seq x y z
N MET A 1 4.27 11.70 4.92
CA MET A 1 3.50 12.69 4.11
C MET A 1 2.10 12.76 4.67
N PHE A 2 1.60 13.95 5.02
CA PHE A 2 0.23 14.15 5.52
C PHE A 2 -0.64 14.70 4.41
N VAL A 3 -1.80 14.09 4.21
CA VAL A 3 -2.79 14.47 3.20
C VAL A 3 -4.17 14.42 3.85
N GLU A 4 -4.96 15.45 3.64
CA GLU A 4 -6.36 15.45 4.04
C GLU A 4 -7.19 14.66 3.03
N LEU A 5 -8.03 13.74 3.52
CA LEU A 5 -8.91 12.96 2.66
C LEU A 5 -10.23 13.72 2.45
N PRO A 6 -10.67 13.94 1.19
CA PRO A 6 -11.89 14.69 0.87
C PRO A 6 -13.15 13.82 1.06
N ALA A 7 -13.41 13.39 2.30
CA ALA A 7 -14.51 12.48 2.63
C ALA A 7 -15.90 13.07 2.34
N SER A 8 -16.04 14.40 2.31
CA SER A 8 -17.31 15.10 2.05
C SER A 8 -17.67 15.20 0.58
N VAL A 9 -16.74 14.88 -0.34
CA VAL A 9 -17.00 14.97 -1.78
C VAL A 9 -17.73 13.72 -2.25
N ALA A 10 -18.91 13.88 -2.84
CA ALA A 10 -19.77 12.77 -3.23
C ALA A 10 -19.25 12.04 -4.48
N ASP A 11 -18.76 12.77 -5.48
CA ASP A 11 -18.28 12.18 -6.74
C ASP A 11 -16.96 11.42 -6.55
N PRO A 12 -16.87 10.12 -6.92
CA PRO A 12 -15.69 9.31 -6.71
C PRO A 12 -14.49 9.74 -7.56
N LEU A 13 -14.72 10.24 -8.78
CA LEU A 13 -13.63 10.73 -9.64
C LEU A 13 -13.07 12.05 -9.13
N ASP A 14 -13.91 12.94 -8.61
CA ASP A 14 -13.45 14.19 -8.03
C ASP A 14 -12.69 13.93 -6.72
N ARG A 15 -13.12 12.98 -5.88
CA ARG A 15 -12.35 12.51 -4.73
C ARG A 15 -10.96 12.02 -5.15
N LEU A 16 -10.89 11.17 -6.16
CA LEU A 16 -9.63 10.63 -6.68
C LEU A 16 -8.71 11.74 -7.21
N ARG A 17 -9.25 12.70 -7.96
CA ARG A 17 -8.52 13.85 -8.51
C ARG A 17 -7.93 14.72 -7.39
N LEU A 18 -8.72 15.02 -6.38
CA LEU A 18 -8.31 15.84 -5.23
C LEU A 18 -7.17 15.16 -4.44
N VAL A 19 -7.32 13.88 -4.11
CA VAL A 19 -6.26 13.10 -3.42
C VAL A 19 -5.00 13.03 -4.28
N GLY A 20 -5.16 12.77 -5.59
CA GLY A 20 -4.04 12.72 -6.53
C GLY A 20 -3.31 14.06 -6.64
N HIS A 21 -4.04 15.18 -6.66
CA HIS A 21 -3.46 16.52 -6.67
C HIS A 21 -2.72 16.82 -5.36
N ALA A 22 -3.37 16.60 -4.23
CA ALA A 22 -2.78 16.84 -2.91
C ALA A 22 -1.49 16.01 -2.71
N THR A 23 -1.50 14.74 -3.13
CA THR A 23 -0.33 13.84 -3.05
C THR A 23 0.82 14.32 -3.94
N ARG A 24 0.54 14.73 -5.17
CA ARG A 24 1.57 15.25 -6.10
C ARG A 24 2.15 16.56 -5.60
N SER A 25 1.31 17.49 -5.16
CA SER A 25 1.76 18.78 -4.61
C SER A 25 2.69 18.59 -3.42
N ARG A 26 2.35 17.67 -2.50
CA ARG A 26 3.20 17.35 -1.35
C ARG A 26 4.54 16.70 -1.73
N LYS A 27 4.57 15.86 -2.75
CA LYS A 27 5.82 15.28 -3.26
C LYS A 27 6.72 16.32 -3.93
N GLN A 28 6.14 17.33 -4.57
CA GLN A 28 6.90 18.38 -5.27
C GLN A 28 7.41 19.48 -4.34
N SER A 29 6.81 19.66 -3.16
CA SER A 29 7.17 20.74 -2.22
C SER A 29 8.47 20.50 -1.42
N GLY A 30 9.24 19.46 -1.73
CA GLY A 30 10.55 19.19 -1.09
C GLY A 30 10.47 18.80 0.40
N MET A 31 9.27 18.75 0.99
CA MET A 31 9.10 18.39 2.41
C MET A 31 9.74 17.06 2.86
N PRO A 32 9.96 16.04 1.98
CA PRO A 32 10.71 14.86 2.39
C PRO A 32 12.14 15.15 2.85
N GLU A 33 12.84 16.07 2.16
CA GLU A 33 14.24 16.39 2.47
C GLU A 33 14.36 17.18 3.80
N ASP A 34 13.46 18.12 4.02
CA ASP A 34 13.39 18.87 5.29
C ASP A 34 13.00 17.97 6.47
N ALA A 35 12.10 17.02 6.25
CA ALA A 35 11.71 16.03 7.26
C ALA A 35 12.85 15.07 7.59
N ASP A 36 13.62 14.62 6.57
CA ASP A 36 14.79 13.77 6.76
C ASP A 36 15.89 14.50 7.51
N ALA A 37 16.15 15.76 7.19
CA ALA A 37 17.10 16.59 7.92
C ALA A 37 16.69 16.81 9.38
N ALA A 38 15.39 17.04 9.63
CA ALA A 38 14.86 17.16 10.99
C ALA A 38 14.95 15.83 11.77
N MET A 39 14.66 14.70 11.13
CA MET A 39 14.81 13.37 11.74
C MET A 39 16.28 13.05 12.03
N GLN A 40 17.20 13.41 11.16
CA GLN A 40 18.63 13.27 11.41
C GLN A 40 19.08 14.14 12.59
N ALA A 41 18.67 15.40 12.65
CA ALA A 41 18.98 16.26 13.77
C ALA A 41 18.42 15.71 15.10
N LEU A 42 17.21 15.15 15.07
CA LEU A 42 16.58 14.52 16.22
C LEU A 42 17.34 13.26 16.67
N SER A 43 18.01 12.54 15.76
CA SER A 43 18.78 11.34 16.11
C SER A 43 19.97 11.62 17.04
N TYR A 44 20.50 12.85 17.02
CA TYR A 44 21.56 13.31 17.92
C TYR A 44 21.04 13.90 19.24
N ALA A 45 19.72 14.07 19.37
CA ALA A 45 19.11 14.63 20.57
C ALA A 45 19.10 13.60 21.74
N PRO A 46 19.01 14.06 22.99
CA PRO A 46 18.81 13.17 24.14
C PRO A 46 17.58 12.28 23.96
N ARG A 47 17.64 11.04 24.47
CA ARG A 47 16.54 10.06 24.35
C ARG A 47 15.18 10.56 24.86
N THR A 48 15.18 11.43 25.87
CA THR A 48 13.97 12.06 26.40
C THR A 48 13.31 12.96 25.36
N LEU A 49 14.09 13.74 24.62
CA LEU A 49 13.60 14.61 23.56
C LEU A 49 13.14 13.79 22.35
N GLN A 50 13.88 12.74 21.99
CA GLN A 50 13.46 11.82 20.94
C GLN A 50 12.11 11.17 21.24
N LYS A 51 11.90 10.69 22.48
CA LYS A 51 10.62 10.12 22.92
C LYS A 51 9.50 11.15 22.91
N ALA A 52 9.74 12.35 23.39
CA ALA A 52 8.74 13.41 23.41
C ALA A 52 8.33 13.80 21.98
N ALA A 53 9.28 13.95 21.05
CA ALA A 53 9.02 14.25 19.65
C ALA A 53 8.26 13.10 18.96
N ALA A 54 8.67 11.85 19.18
CA ALA A 54 7.96 10.69 18.64
C ALA A 54 6.51 10.63 19.14
N HIS A 55 6.28 10.88 20.42
CA HIS A 55 4.96 10.92 21.02
C HIS A 55 4.08 12.06 20.46
N ALA A 56 4.69 13.23 20.26
CA ALA A 56 3.99 14.37 19.66
C ALA A 56 3.60 14.10 18.19
N LEU A 57 4.53 13.53 17.41
CA LEU A 57 4.28 13.16 16.01
C LEU A 57 3.27 12.02 15.84
N ALA A 58 3.24 11.08 16.78
CA ALA A 58 2.27 9.99 16.80
C ALA A 58 0.88 10.39 17.36
N SER A 59 0.66 11.68 17.65
CA SER A 59 -0.61 12.15 18.19
C SER A 59 -1.74 12.06 17.15
N PRO A 60 -2.96 11.59 17.53
CA PRO A 60 -4.14 11.62 16.66
C PRO A 60 -4.56 13.03 16.19
N ARG A 61 -4.00 14.08 16.80
CA ARG A 61 -4.17 15.47 16.33
C ARG A 61 -3.31 15.82 15.12
N VAL A 62 -2.25 15.03 14.87
CA VAL A 62 -1.34 15.22 13.73
C VAL A 62 -1.84 14.42 12.54
N TYR A 63 -2.23 13.17 12.78
CA TYR A 63 -2.89 12.31 11.80
C TYR A 63 -3.77 11.30 12.55
N ASN A 64 -4.80 10.78 11.90
CA ASN A 64 -5.74 9.82 12.48
C ASN A 64 -5.77 8.48 11.73
N LEU A 65 -5.17 8.40 10.56
CA LEU A 65 -5.13 7.20 9.73
C LEU A 65 -3.76 7.07 9.05
N VAL A 66 -3.22 5.87 9.04
CA VAL A 66 -2.05 5.51 8.22
C VAL A 66 -2.52 4.72 7.02
N VAL A 67 -2.18 5.20 5.82
CA VAL A 67 -2.35 4.45 4.57
C VAL A 67 -0.96 4.23 3.96
N SER A 68 -0.55 2.97 3.86
CA SER A 68 0.76 2.58 3.33
C SER A 68 0.61 1.80 2.04
N ASN A 69 1.28 2.25 0.99
CA ASN A 69 1.42 1.49 -0.25
C ASN A 69 2.82 0.89 -0.32
N ILE A 70 2.90 -0.43 -0.24
CA ILE A 70 4.14 -1.20 -0.29
C ILE A 70 4.23 -1.86 -1.67
N PRO A 71 5.14 -1.41 -2.55
CA PRO A 71 5.28 -2.03 -3.87
C PRO A 71 5.55 -3.52 -3.76
N GLY A 72 4.72 -4.32 -4.39
CA GLY A 72 4.88 -5.78 -4.42
C GLY A 72 5.88 -6.24 -5.49
N PRO A 73 6.19 -7.54 -5.51
CA PRO A 73 7.12 -8.12 -6.46
C PRO A 73 6.56 -8.04 -7.90
N ARG A 74 7.39 -7.58 -8.83
CA ARG A 74 7.04 -7.50 -10.26
C ARG A 74 7.19 -8.83 -11.00
N ILE A 75 7.85 -9.79 -10.36
CA ILE A 75 8.07 -11.15 -10.88
C ILE A 75 7.29 -12.16 -10.05
N PRO A 76 6.84 -13.28 -10.63
CA PRO A 76 6.21 -14.35 -9.88
C PRO A 76 7.15 -14.89 -8.81
N MET A 77 6.71 -14.94 -7.57
CA MET A 77 7.45 -15.51 -6.45
C MET A 77 6.93 -16.91 -6.12
N TYR A 78 7.85 -17.77 -5.70
CA TYR A 78 7.55 -19.15 -5.33
C TYR A 78 8.19 -19.48 -3.99
N LEU A 79 7.45 -20.20 -3.16
CA LEU A 79 7.95 -20.80 -1.92
C LEU A 79 7.73 -22.31 -1.98
N ARG A 80 8.80 -23.09 -1.95
CA ARG A 80 8.77 -24.55 -2.06
C ARG A 80 7.93 -25.07 -3.27
N GLY A 81 8.01 -24.41 -4.40
CA GLY A 81 7.26 -24.74 -5.61
C GLY A 81 5.83 -24.18 -5.66
N CYS A 82 5.31 -23.64 -4.57
CA CYS A 82 4.00 -22.98 -4.54
C CYS A 82 4.13 -21.50 -4.94
N ARG A 83 3.32 -21.08 -5.91
CA ARG A 83 3.30 -19.66 -6.34
C ARG A 83 2.61 -18.79 -5.31
N LEU A 84 3.25 -17.65 -4.97
CA LEU A 84 2.61 -16.60 -4.20
C LEU A 84 1.46 -16.00 -5.02
N ARG A 85 0.24 -16.08 -4.50
CA ARG A 85 -0.98 -15.54 -5.12
C ARG A 85 -1.37 -14.21 -4.50
N GLU A 86 -1.30 -14.13 -3.20
CA GLU A 86 -1.79 -13.01 -2.39
C GLU A 86 -0.84 -12.74 -1.24
N ALA A 87 -0.72 -11.49 -0.85
CA ALA A 87 -0.02 -11.06 0.35
C ALA A 87 -0.72 -9.84 0.92
N TYR A 88 -1.06 -9.88 2.19
CA TYR A 88 -1.78 -8.81 2.86
C TYR A 88 -0.83 -8.09 3.82
N PRO A 89 -0.49 -6.82 3.58
CA PRO A 89 0.42 -6.10 4.45
C PRO A 89 -0.26 -5.76 5.77
N VAL A 90 0.42 -6.02 6.87
CA VAL A 90 0.01 -5.57 8.21
C VAL A 90 0.82 -4.33 8.55
N VAL A 91 0.15 -3.20 8.68
CA VAL A 91 0.73 -1.94 9.15
C VAL A 91 0.38 -1.79 10.62
N PRO A 92 1.35 -1.87 11.56
CA PRO A 92 1.05 -1.76 12.98
C PRO A 92 0.37 -0.44 13.33
N LEU A 93 -0.55 -0.49 14.29
CA LEU A 93 -1.17 0.71 14.84
C LEU A 93 -0.14 1.52 15.63
N SER A 94 -0.14 2.83 15.41
CA SER A 94 0.51 3.76 16.33
C SER A 94 -0.33 3.90 17.60
N GLU A 95 0.31 4.29 18.72
CA GLU A 95 -0.41 4.54 19.96
C GLU A 95 -1.61 5.47 19.73
N ARG A 96 -2.77 5.07 20.27
CA ARG A 96 -4.03 5.86 20.22
C ARG A 96 -4.61 6.01 18.81
N HIS A 97 -4.22 5.17 17.86
CA HIS A 97 -4.84 5.08 16.54
C HIS A 97 -5.68 3.82 16.46
N ALA A 98 -6.87 3.94 15.84
CA ALA A 98 -7.80 2.84 15.74
C ALA A 98 -7.69 2.04 14.44
N LEU A 99 -7.06 2.60 13.40
CA LEU A 99 -7.02 2.01 12.07
C LEU A 99 -5.71 2.30 11.35
N SER A 100 -5.20 1.30 10.66
CA SER A 100 -4.21 1.44 9.61
C SER A 100 -4.57 0.59 8.40
N ILE A 101 -4.23 1.06 7.21
CA ILE A 101 -4.51 0.38 5.94
C ILE A 101 -3.18 0.20 5.20
N GLY A 102 -2.89 -1.04 4.85
CA GLY A 102 -1.78 -1.38 3.97
C GLY A 102 -2.30 -1.82 2.61
N MET A 103 -1.58 -1.51 1.54
CA MET A 103 -1.83 -2.03 0.21
C MET A 103 -0.52 -2.58 -0.37
N THR A 104 -0.60 -3.70 -1.06
CA THR A 104 0.49 -4.20 -1.91
C THR A 104 -0.07 -4.77 -3.21
N THR A 105 0.78 -4.96 -4.21
CA THR A 105 0.39 -5.56 -5.49
C THR A 105 1.11 -6.88 -5.70
N ILE A 106 0.34 -7.93 -6.04
CA ILE A 106 0.90 -9.24 -6.44
C ILE A 106 0.44 -9.54 -7.86
N GLY A 107 1.35 -9.41 -8.81
CA GLY A 107 0.99 -9.50 -10.24
C GLY A 107 0.09 -8.35 -10.68
N ALA A 108 -1.16 -8.65 -11.01
CA ALA A 108 -2.18 -7.66 -11.41
C ALA A 108 -3.18 -7.31 -10.28
N ASP A 109 -3.08 -7.99 -9.15
CA ASP A 109 -4.05 -7.87 -8.06
C ASP A 109 -3.52 -6.92 -6.98
N ALA A 110 -4.41 -6.08 -6.44
CA ALA A 110 -4.14 -5.24 -5.28
C ALA A 110 -4.68 -5.93 -4.02
N CYS A 111 -3.80 -6.19 -3.06
CA CYS A 111 -4.15 -6.81 -1.79
C CYS A 111 -4.15 -5.73 -0.70
N PHE A 112 -5.28 -5.61 0.00
CA PHE A 112 -5.44 -4.64 1.10
C PHE A 112 -5.44 -5.36 2.43
N GLY A 113 -4.66 -4.87 3.38
CA GLY A 113 -4.67 -5.30 4.77
C GLY A 113 -5.19 -4.17 5.66
N LEU A 114 -6.25 -4.42 6.40
CA LEU A 114 -6.79 -3.52 7.39
C LEU A 114 -6.38 -4.04 8.77
N TYR A 115 -5.77 -3.18 9.58
CA TYR A 115 -5.42 -3.49 10.94
C TYR A 115 -6.12 -2.49 11.85
N ALA A 116 -7.09 -2.97 12.63
CA ALA A 116 -7.97 -2.14 13.44
C ALA A 116 -7.95 -2.57 14.91
N ASP A 117 -8.18 -1.61 15.80
CA ASP A 117 -8.45 -1.85 17.20
C ASP A 117 -9.94 -2.21 17.37
N PRO A 118 -10.27 -3.44 17.77
CA PRO A 118 -11.66 -3.89 17.87
C PRO A 118 -12.47 -3.18 18.96
N GLU A 119 -11.82 -2.63 19.98
CA GLU A 119 -12.51 -1.88 21.03
C GLU A 119 -12.94 -0.48 20.55
N THR A 120 -12.11 0.14 19.71
CA THR A 120 -12.38 1.50 19.19
C THR A 120 -13.15 1.47 17.89
N LEU A 121 -12.95 0.44 17.04
CA LEU A 121 -13.58 0.29 15.73
C LEU A 121 -14.17 -1.13 15.59
N PRO A 122 -15.28 -1.45 16.27
CA PRO A 122 -15.89 -2.78 16.23
C PRO A 122 -16.42 -3.16 14.83
N ASP A 123 -16.75 -2.17 14.01
CA ASP A 123 -17.32 -2.35 12.66
C ASP A 123 -16.24 -2.43 11.56
N SER A 124 -15.00 -2.77 11.90
CA SER A 124 -13.88 -2.83 10.94
C SER A 124 -14.11 -3.80 9.77
N ASP A 125 -14.91 -4.83 9.97
CA ASP A 125 -15.31 -5.77 8.91
C ASP A 125 -16.17 -5.09 7.83
N LEU A 126 -17.04 -4.16 8.24
CA LEU A 126 -17.86 -3.37 7.31
C LEU A 126 -16.99 -2.46 6.44
N LEU A 127 -15.90 -1.91 7.01
CA LEU A 127 -14.96 -1.08 6.27
C LEU A 127 -14.30 -1.84 5.11
N ALA A 128 -14.04 -3.13 5.26
CA ALA A 128 -13.50 -3.96 4.18
C ALA A 128 -14.51 -4.10 3.02
N LEU A 129 -15.80 -4.26 3.34
CA LEU A 129 -16.87 -4.29 2.36
C LEU A 129 -17.05 -2.93 1.67
N ASP A 130 -17.02 -1.85 2.43
CA ASP A 130 -17.12 -0.48 1.89
C ASP A 130 -15.95 -0.14 0.97
N LEU A 131 -14.73 -0.60 1.32
CA LEU A 131 -13.56 -0.44 0.46
C LEU A 131 -13.74 -1.15 -0.89
N GLN A 132 -14.27 -2.38 -0.87
CA GLN A 132 -14.57 -3.11 -2.09
C GLN A 132 -15.65 -2.41 -2.91
N ALA A 133 -16.74 -1.98 -2.28
CA ALA A 133 -17.83 -1.25 -2.93
C ALA A 133 -17.34 0.07 -3.57
N ALA A 134 -16.49 0.83 -2.87
CA ALA A 134 -15.91 2.07 -3.38
C ALA A 134 -14.97 1.83 -4.59
N LEU A 135 -14.24 0.72 -4.59
CA LEU A 135 -13.42 0.34 -5.75
C LEU A 135 -14.28 -0.06 -6.95
N ASP A 136 -15.38 -0.76 -6.73
CA ASP A 136 -16.30 -1.15 -7.81
C ASP A 136 -17.07 0.06 -8.35
N GLU A 137 -17.48 1.00 -7.50
CA GLU A 137 -18.03 2.29 -7.89
C GLU A 137 -17.04 3.06 -8.78
N LEU A 138 -15.79 3.17 -8.36
CA LEU A 138 -14.75 3.86 -9.13
C LEU A 138 -14.48 3.17 -10.47
N ARG A 139 -14.45 1.84 -10.52
CA ARG A 139 -14.32 1.08 -11.76
C ARG A 139 -15.48 1.32 -12.72
N ALA A 140 -16.71 1.41 -12.20
CA ALA A 140 -17.88 1.66 -13.01
C ALA A 140 -17.88 3.05 -13.66
N THR A 141 -17.21 4.03 -13.05
CA THR A 141 -17.09 5.40 -13.59
C THR A 141 -15.93 5.57 -14.57
N MET A 142 -15.01 4.61 -14.62
CA MET A 142 -13.89 4.61 -15.54
C MET A 142 -14.32 3.94 -16.86
N GLU A 143 -13.97 4.54 -18.00
CA GLU A 143 -14.06 3.83 -19.27
C GLU A 143 -13.26 2.52 -19.21
N PRO A 144 -13.71 1.43 -19.88
CA PRO A 144 -12.98 0.17 -19.86
C PRO A 144 -11.54 0.42 -20.28
N TRP A 145 -10.59 0.19 -19.34
CA TRP A 145 -9.16 0.22 -19.66
C TRP A 145 -8.90 -0.74 -20.82
N PRO A 146 -8.28 -0.30 -21.92
CA PRO A 146 -7.98 -1.18 -23.04
C PRO A 146 -7.18 -2.37 -22.51
N THR A 147 -7.81 -3.53 -22.47
CA THR A 147 -7.15 -4.79 -22.07
C THR A 147 -5.92 -4.95 -22.97
N PRO A 148 -4.70 -5.09 -22.42
CA PRO A 148 -3.53 -5.34 -23.24
C PRO A 148 -3.81 -6.60 -24.06
N ARG A 149 -3.75 -6.46 -25.39
CA ARG A 149 -3.94 -7.61 -26.30
C ARG A 149 -2.95 -8.68 -25.86
N ARG A 150 -3.50 -9.80 -25.40
CA ARG A 150 -2.71 -10.99 -25.10
C ARG A 150 -1.90 -11.28 -26.38
N PRO A 151 -0.57 -11.32 -26.31
CA PRO A 151 0.20 -11.67 -27.49
C PRO A 151 -0.34 -13.03 -27.97
N ALA A 152 -0.68 -13.12 -29.26
CA ALA A 152 -1.10 -14.37 -29.86
C ALA A 152 -0.06 -15.44 -29.49
N SER A 153 -0.51 -16.59 -29.01
CA SER A 153 0.32 -17.68 -28.56
C SER A 153 1.25 -18.09 -29.72
N GLY A 154 2.43 -17.44 -29.78
CA GLY A 154 3.51 -17.86 -30.64
C GLY A 154 3.96 -19.22 -30.16
N SER A 155 4.07 -20.14 -31.12
CA SER A 155 4.49 -21.52 -31.05
C SER A 155 5.47 -21.78 -29.89
N ALA A 156 5.09 -22.73 -29.02
CA ALA A 156 5.96 -23.24 -27.97
C ALA A 156 7.26 -23.76 -28.59
N THR A 157 8.32 -23.01 -28.44
CA THR A 157 9.67 -23.48 -28.76
C THR A 157 9.99 -24.58 -27.76
N ARG A 158 9.97 -25.83 -28.27
CA ARG A 158 10.30 -27.01 -27.50
C ARG A 158 11.78 -26.97 -27.13
N PHE A 159 12.07 -26.78 -25.85
CA PHE A 159 13.43 -26.91 -25.32
C PHE A 159 13.89 -28.36 -25.46
N PRO A 160 15.09 -28.62 -26.03
CA PRO A 160 15.65 -29.96 -26.04
C PRO A 160 16.00 -30.41 -24.63
N SER A 161 15.51 -31.58 -24.24
CA SER A 161 15.84 -32.24 -22.97
C SER A 161 17.27 -32.81 -23.06
N SER A 162 18.27 -32.05 -22.60
CA SER A 162 19.59 -32.63 -22.33
C SER A 162 19.61 -33.20 -20.91
N ARG A 163 19.32 -34.46 -20.77
CA ARG A 163 19.69 -35.26 -19.60
C ARG A 163 21.15 -35.65 -19.75
N SER A 164 22.04 -35.05 -19.00
CA SER A 164 23.37 -35.61 -18.74
C SER A 164 23.30 -36.45 -17.48
N PRO A 165 23.85 -37.68 -17.45
CA PRO A 165 23.86 -38.52 -16.28
C PRO A 165 24.89 -37.97 -15.26
N ILE A 166 24.50 -37.98 -13.98
CA ILE A 166 25.36 -37.69 -12.85
C ILE A 166 26.32 -38.87 -12.64
N PRO A 167 27.65 -38.69 -12.59
CA PRO A 167 28.54 -39.77 -12.22
C PRO A 167 28.42 -40.05 -10.71
N THR A 168 28.18 -41.29 -10.38
CA THR A 168 28.32 -41.87 -9.03
C THR A 168 29.77 -42.09 -8.73
N ALA A 169 30.26 -41.54 -7.61
CA ALA A 169 31.42 -41.96 -6.86
C ALA A 169 31.09 -41.93 -5.37
#